data_2206c72c0675e60b4c974e32969c92e0
#
_entry.id   2206c72c0675e60b4c974e32969c92e0
#
_cell.length_a   1.000
_cell.length_b   1.000
_cell.length_c   1.000
_cell.angle_alpha   90.00
_cell.angle_beta   90.00
_cell.angle_gamma   90.00
#
_symmetry.space_group_name_H-M   'P 1'
#
loop_
_entity.id
_entity.type
_entity.pdbx_description
1 polymer ?
#
loop_
_entity_poly.entity_id
_entity_poly.type
_entity_poly.pdbx_seq_one_letter_code
_entity_poly.pdbx_strand_id
1 'polypeptide(L)'
;MKLMLACLMMALSLTMSAQNKREFRGAWIQCVNGQYLGKTTKQVQSMLTQQLDELQKDGVNAIIFQVRAECDALYQSDLEPWSRYLTGVQGKAPVPYWDPLQWMVEQCHKRGMEIHAWINPYRAKHSATPREAVSPKSIVNKRPDLCFNYDKLILLNPGLQEAADYTCKVAADIVKRYDIDGFHIDDYFYPYPMPGVQIPDQQFYQQRPNGLRNIGDWRRDNVSRFVKQLGETIHRIKPWVKFGVSPFGIYRNKRNDPNGSNTNGLQNY
;
A
#
# COMPACT_ATOMS: atom_id res chain seq x y z
N MET A 1 50.59 18.62 -33.38
CA MET A 1 50.48 17.78 -32.14
C MET A 1 49.64 18.43 -31.05
N LYS A 2 49.93 19.68 -30.62
CA LYS A 2 49.15 20.35 -29.54
C LYS A 2 47.67 20.58 -29.89
N LEU A 3 47.34 20.88 -31.14
CA LEU A 3 45.95 21.09 -31.61
C LEU A 3 45.15 19.79 -31.66
N MET A 4 45.76 18.67 -32.08
CA MET A 4 45.12 17.34 -32.07
C MET A 4 44.82 16.84 -30.62
N LEU A 5 45.70 17.15 -29.67
CA LEU A 5 45.52 16.76 -28.28
C LEU A 5 44.38 17.57 -27.65
N ALA A 6 44.22 18.85 -27.97
CA ALA A 6 43.12 19.71 -27.51
C ALA A 6 41.76 19.26 -28.08
N CYS A 7 41.70 18.87 -29.36
CA CYS A 7 40.50 18.31 -29.97
C CYS A 7 40.11 16.94 -29.38
N LEU A 8 41.09 16.10 -29.02
CA LEU A 8 40.85 14.81 -28.39
C LEU A 8 40.32 14.98 -26.96
N MET A 9 40.85 15.95 -26.18
CA MET A 9 40.34 16.26 -24.85
C MET A 9 38.95 16.89 -24.90
N MET A 10 38.62 17.71 -25.89
CA MET A 10 37.30 18.27 -26.09
C MET A 10 36.27 17.21 -26.52
N ALA A 11 36.67 16.22 -27.33
CA ALA A 11 35.83 15.09 -27.71
C ALA A 11 35.58 14.13 -26.53
N LEU A 12 36.56 13.94 -25.63
CA LEU A 12 36.38 13.17 -24.41
C LEU A 12 35.46 13.86 -23.36
N SER A 13 35.45 15.18 -23.32
CA SER A 13 34.54 15.93 -22.42
C SER A 13 33.08 15.92 -22.89
N LEU A 14 32.83 15.70 -24.18
CA LEU A 14 31.47 15.56 -24.73
C LEU A 14 30.84 14.16 -24.49
N THR A 15 31.64 13.16 -24.12
CA THR A 15 31.17 11.82 -23.80
C THR A 15 30.87 11.62 -22.31
N MET A 16 31.10 12.59 -21.46
CA MET A 16 30.53 12.62 -20.12
C MET A 16 29.05 13.02 -20.21
N SER A 17 28.28 12.21 -20.89
CA SER A 17 26.84 12.19 -20.75
C SER A 17 26.56 11.96 -19.27
N ALA A 18 26.15 13.00 -18.57
CA ALA A 18 25.58 12.83 -17.25
C ALA A 18 24.46 11.79 -17.44
N GLN A 19 24.67 10.56 -16.98
CA GLN A 19 23.59 9.61 -16.89
C GLN A 19 22.50 10.34 -16.12
N ASN A 20 21.42 10.70 -16.81
CA ASN A 20 20.23 11.20 -16.14
C ASN A 20 19.84 10.11 -15.14
N LYS A 21 20.29 10.27 -13.91
CA LYS A 21 19.84 9.41 -12.82
C LYS A 21 18.33 9.55 -12.83
N ARG A 22 17.63 8.51 -13.27
CA ARG A 22 16.18 8.39 -13.13
C ARG A 22 15.91 8.19 -11.64
N GLU A 23 15.96 9.27 -10.89
CA GLU A 23 15.70 9.28 -9.47
C GLU A 23 14.20 9.18 -9.24
N PHE A 24 13.79 8.24 -8.39
CA PHE A 24 12.41 8.14 -7.93
C PHE A 24 12.19 9.15 -6.80
N ARG A 25 11.39 10.17 -7.06
CA ARG A 25 10.97 11.19 -6.09
C ARG A 25 9.47 11.05 -5.85
N GLY A 26 9.12 10.17 -4.91
CA GLY A 26 7.73 9.83 -4.60
C GLY A 26 7.15 10.67 -3.47
N ALA A 27 5.87 11.01 -3.57
CA ALA A 27 5.08 11.60 -2.49
C ALA A 27 3.85 10.74 -2.19
N TRP A 28 3.51 10.65 -0.89
CA TRP A 28 2.36 9.89 -0.43
C TRP A 28 1.14 10.79 -0.29
N ILE A 29 0.02 10.34 -0.87
CA ILE A 29 -1.30 10.95 -0.67
C ILE A 29 -2.20 9.90 -0.02
N GLN A 30 -2.47 10.07 1.26
CA GLN A 30 -3.32 9.19 2.04
C GLN A 30 -4.80 9.55 1.87
N CYS A 31 -5.70 8.60 2.15
CA CYS A 31 -7.15 8.87 2.17
C CYS A 31 -7.73 9.00 3.58
N VAL A 32 -6.98 8.60 4.59
CA VAL A 32 -7.41 8.59 5.99
C VAL A 32 -7.42 10.00 6.62
N ASN A 33 -7.75 10.09 7.91
CA ASN A 33 -7.78 11.36 8.68
C ASN A 33 -8.86 12.37 8.25
N GLY A 34 -9.90 11.91 7.55
CA GLY A 34 -11.08 12.73 7.26
C GLY A 34 -10.89 13.85 6.25
N GLN A 35 -9.76 13.88 5.53
CA GLN A 35 -9.45 14.98 4.61
C GLN A 35 -10.46 15.18 3.46
N TYR A 36 -11.22 14.15 3.11
CA TYR A 36 -12.27 14.23 2.07
C TYR A 36 -13.68 14.39 2.65
N LEU A 37 -13.86 14.18 3.95
CA LEU A 37 -15.18 14.20 4.58
C LEU A 37 -15.84 15.57 4.50
N GLY A 38 -17.15 15.57 4.22
CA GLY A 38 -17.94 16.78 4.08
C GLY A 38 -17.67 17.60 2.81
N LYS A 39 -16.79 17.13 1.91
CA LYS A 39 -16.47 17.79 0.65
C LYS A 39 -17.28 17.21 -0.51
N THR A 40 -17.65 18.07 -1.43
CA THR A 40 -18.20 17.64 -2.72
C THR A 40 -17.11 17.01 -3.60
N THR A 41 -17.51 16.21 -4.59
CA THR A 41 -16.59 15.67 -5.61
C THR A 41 -15.69 16.76 -6.19
N LYS A 42 -16.27 17.91 -6.58
CA LYS A 42 -15.51 19.04 -7.16
C LYS A 42 -14.48 19.62 -6.19
N GLN A 43 -14.81 19.73 -4.90
CA GLN A 43 -13.86 20.21 -3.88
C GLN A 43 -12.72 19.24 -3.65
N VAL A 44 -12.98 17.92 -3.61
CA VAL A 44 -11.93 16.91 -3.49
C VAL A 44 -11.02 16.94 -4.71
N GLN A 45 -11.57 16.98 -5.91
CA GLN A 45 -10.80 17.08 -7.15
C GLN A 45 -9.95 18.36 -7.20
N SER A 46 -10.49 19.51 -6.80
CA SER A 46 -9.74 20.77 -6.75
C SER A 46 -8.58 20.70 -5.77
N MET A 47 -8.79 20.13 -4.58
CA MET A 47 -7.76 19.93 -3.57
C MET A 47 -6.65 19.00 -4.07
N LEU A 48 -7.00 17.86 -4.67
CA LEU A 48 -6.03 16.94 -5.24
C LEU A 48 -5.27 17.56 -6.41
N THR A 49 -5.95 18.34 -7.27
CA THR A 49 -5.30 19.08 -8.37
C THR A 49 -4.23 20.02 -7.82
N GLN A 50 -4.56 20.82 -6.81
CA GLN A 50 -3.62 21.75 -6.18
C GLN A 50 -2.42 21.00 -5.59
N GLN A 51 -2.64 19.89 -4.85
CA GLN A 51 -1.57 19.07 -4.31
C GLN A 51 -0.64 18.53 -5.40
N LEU A 52 -1.20 18.03 -6.51
CA LEU A 52 -0.41 17.53 -7.63
C LEU A 52 0.42 18.62 -8.30
N ASP A 53 -0.16 19.83 -8.47
CA ASP A 53 0.55 20.96 -9.07
C ASP A 53 1.70 21.46 -8.17
N GLU A 54 1.52 21.48 -6.85
CA GLU A 54 2.55 21.83 -5.88
C GLU A 54 3.67 20.78 -5.89
N LEU A 55 3.33 19.49 -5.78
CA LEU A 55 4.29 18.39 -5.82
C LEU A 55 5.10 18.35 -7.14
N GLN A 56 4.45 18.66 -8.26
CA GLN A 56 5.15 18.77 -9.56
C GLN A 56 6.19 19.88 -9.55
N LYS A 57 5.85 21.06 -9.01
CA LYS A 57 6.81 22.19 -8.88
C LYS A 57 8.00 21.82 -8.01
N ASP A 58 7.79 21.01 -6.97
CA ASP A 58 8.83 20.51 -6.08
C ASP A 58 9.68 19.37 -6.71
N GLY A 59 9.37 19.00 -7.95
CA GLY A 59 10.11 17.99 -8.69
C GLY A 59 9.74 16.55 -8.38
N VAL A 60 8.61 16.31 -7.69
CA VAL A 60 8.06 14.96 -7.49
C VAL A 60 7.65 14.37 -8.83
N ASN A 61 7.99 13.10 -9.05
CA ASN A 61 7.72 12.39 -10.30
C ASN A 61 6.93 11.09 -10.12
N ALA A 62 6.49 10.80 -8.88
CA ALA A 62 5.65 9.65 -8.59
C ALA A 62 4.71 9.94 -7.40
N ILE A 63 3.47 9.54 -7.52
CA ILE A 63 2.46 9.65 -6.45
C ILE A 63 2.11 8.26 -5.95
N ILE A 64 2.21 8.06 -4.63
CA ILE A 64 1.77 6.84 -3.96
C ILE A 64 0.42 7.15 -3.31
N PHE A 65 -0.66 6.77 -4.00
CA PHE A 65 -2.03 7.13 -3.64
C PHE A 65 -2.74 6.00 -2.90
N GLN A 66 -3.21 6.28 -1.67
CA GLN A 66 -3.93 5.29 -0.87
C GLN A 66 -5.33 5.06 -1.42
N VAL A 67 -5.56 3.86 -1.94
CA VAL A 67 -6.84 3.49 -2.56
C VAL A 67 -7.64 2.47 -1.74
N ARG A 68 -7.00 1.88 -0.71
CA ARG A 68 -7.62 0.86 0.14
C ARG A 68 -7.06 0.94 1.56
N ALA A 69 -7.87 1.41 2.51
CA ALA A 69 -7.45 1.63 3.90
C ALA A 69 -8.00 0.59 4.89
N GLU A 70 -9.24 0.10 4.69
CA GLU A 70 -9.97 -0.78 5.61
C GLU A 70 -10.72 -1.90 4.86
N CYS A 71 -10.07 -2.61 3.94
CA CYS A 71 -10.74 -3.52 3.01
C CYS A 71 -11.95 -2.85 2.35
N ASP A 72 -11.74 -1.64 1.90
CA ASP A 72 -12.69 -0.76 1.22
C ASP A 72 -11.98 -0.02 0.08
N ALA A 73 -12.71 0.59 -0.84
CA ALA A 73 -12.16 1.10 -2.07
C ALA A 73 -12.40 2.60 -2.29
N LEU A 74 -11.36 3.34 -2.72
CA LEU A 74 -11.45 4.66 -3.32
C LEU A 74 -11.51 4.57 -4.85
N TYR A 75 -12.15 3.54 -5.34
CA TYR A 75 -12.39 3.27 -6.76
C TYR A 75 -13.63 2.39 -6.89
N GLN A 76 -14.20 2.30 -8.07
CA GLN A 76 -15.32 1.38 -8.30
C GLN A 76 -14.82 -0.06 -8.15
N SER A 77 -15.43 -0.83 -7.25
CA SER A 77 -15.05 -2.22 -6.99
C SER A 77 -16.28 -3.12 -6.81
N ASP A 78 -16.22 -4.30 -7.42
CA ASP A 78 -17.22 -5.36 -7.20
C ASP A 78 -16.83 -6.27 -6.01
N LEU A 79 -15.59 -6.16 -5.54
CA LEU A 79 -15.04 -6.98 -4.46
C LEU A 79 -15.23 -6.34 -3.09
N GLU A 80 -15.01 -5.02 -2.99
CA GLU A 80 -15.01 -4.25 -1.74
C GLU A 80 -15.96 -3.07 -1.79
N PRO A 81 -16.53 -2.66 -0.65
CA PRO A 81 -17.42 -1.50 -0.59
C PRO A 81 -16.65 -0.19 -0.80
N TRP A 82 -17.33 0.86 -1.26
CA TRP A 82 -16.79 2.21 -1.24
C TRP A 82 -16.26 2.61 0.13
N SER A 83 -15.13 3.28 0.17
CA SER A 83 -14.51 3.70 1.42
C SER A 83 -15.31 4.80 2.12
N ARG A 84 -15.47 4.65 3.43
CA ARG A 84 -16.04 5.69 4.29
C ARG A 84 -15.20 6.97 4.30
N TYR A 85 -13.91 6.87 4.03
CA TYR A 85 -13.02 8.02 3.97
C TYR A 85 -13.33 8.96 2.81
N LEU A 86 -14.04 8.47 1.79
CA LEU A 86 -14.47 9.30 0.67
C LEU A 86 -15.82 10.01 0.94
N THR A 87 -16.78 9.29 1.51
CA THR A 87 -18.18 9.77 1.61
C THR A 87 -18.73 9.87 3.03
N GLY A 88 -17.95 9.44 4.03
CA GLY A 88 -18.37 9.32 5.43
C GLY A 88 -19.08 8.01 5.76
N VAL A 89 -19.56 7.26 4.76
CA VAL A 89 -20.31 6.02 4.94
C VAL A 89 -19.72 4.92 4.07
N GLN A 90 -19.27 3.82 4.67
CA GLN A 90 -18.73 2.68 3.92
C GLN A 90 -19.84 2.03 3.06
N GLY A 91 -19.55 1.84 1.79
CA GLY A 91 -20.47 1.28 0.80
C GLY A 91 -21.32 2.31 0.04
N LYS A 92 -21.24 3.60 0.41
CA LYS A 92 -21.91 4.67 -0.30
C LYS A 92 -21.00 5.24 -1.40
N ALA A 93 -21.45 5.16 -2.65
CA ALA A 93 -20.76 5.77 -3.77
C ALA A 93 -20.76 7.32 -3.67
N PRO A 94 -19.73 8.01 -4.23
CA PRO A 94 -19.70 9.47 -4.28
C PRO A 94 -20.80 10.02 -5.19
N VAL A 95 -21.30 11.21 -4.83
CA VAL A 95 -22.32 11.93 -5.61
C VAL A 95 -21.88 13.39 -5.80
N PRO A 96 -21.73 13.89 -7.05
CA PRO A 96 -21.81 13.15 -8.31
C PRO A 96 -20.81 11.99 -8.38
N TYR A 97 -21.17 10.94 -9.12
CA TYR A 97 -20.30 9.75 -9.28
C TYR A 97 -18.99 10.14 -9.96
N TRP A 98 -17.91 9.61 -9.44
CA TRP A 98 -16.58 9.61 -10.04
C TRP A 98 -15.77 8.45 -9.48
N ASP A 99 -14.72 8.06 -10.20
CA ASP A 99 -13.75 7.06 -9.74
C ASP A 99 -12.45 7.78 -9.37
N PRO A 100 -12.11 7.89 -8.06
CA PRO A 100 -10.92 8.59 -7.61
C PRO A 100 -9.63 8.04 -8.18
N LEU A 101 -9.47 6.70 -8.28
CA LEU A 101 -8.25 6.11 -8.81
C LEU A 101 -8.11 6.39 -10.30
N GLN A 102 -9.16 6.20 -11.09
CA GLN A 102 -9.14 6.51 -12.52
C GLN A 102 -8.78 7.98 -12.76
N TRP A 103 -9.41 8.87 -12.01
CA TRP A 103 -9.14 10.30 -12.10
C TRP A 103 -7.69 10.64 -11.72
N MET A 104 -7.14 10.03 -10.67
CA MET A 104 -5.74 10.24 -10.25
C MET A 104 -4.75 9.72 -11.29
N VAL A 105 -5.01 8.58 -11.93
CA VAL A 105 -4.21 8.07 -13.06
C VAL A 105 -4.11 9.13 -14.15
N GLU A 106 -5.26 9.66 -14.59
CA GLU A 106 -5.31 10.69 -15.64
C GLU A 106 -4.57 11.98 -15.23
N GLN A 107 -4.74 12.43 -13.98
CA GLN A 107 -4.13 13.67 -13.49
C GLN A 107 -2.60 13.52 -13.30
N CYS A 108 -2.11 12.38 -12.85
CA CYS A 108 -0.70 12.11 -12.72
C CYS A 108 -0.03 12.01 -14.10
N HIS A 109 -0.60 11.24 -15.01
CA HIS A 109 -0.06 11.06 -16.36
C HIS A 109 -0.02 12.39 -17.16
N LYS A 110 -1.04 13.25 -17.04
CA LYS A 110 -1.04 14.60 -17.62
C LYS A 110 0.14 15.46 -17.14
N ARG A 111 0.69 15.18 -15.96
CA ARG A 111 1.82 15.89 -15.35
C ARG A 111 3.16 15.19 -15.55
N GLY A 112 3.17 14.05 -16.26
CA GLY A 112 4.37 13.23 -16.41
C GLY A 112 4.82 12.54 -15.11
N MET A 113 3.88 12.33 -14.17
CA MET A 113 4.11 11.63 -12.92
C MET A 113 3.63 10.18 -13.00
N GLU A 114 4.36 9.27 -12.38
CA GLU A 114 3.88 7.91 -12.13
C GLU A 114 2.79 7.91 -11.05
N ILE A 115 1.85 6.98 -11.13
CA ILE A 115 0.84 6.71 -10.11
C ILE A 115 0.97 5.29 -9.57
N HIS A 116 1.17 5.16 -8.27
CA HIS A 116 1.25 3.89 -7.56
C HIS A 116 0.01 3.73 -6.68
N ALA A 117 -0.78 2.68 -6.92
CA ALA A 117 -1.91 2.35 -6.07
C ALA A 117 -1.40 1.75 -4.75
N TRP A 118 -1.66 2.43 -3.64
CA TRP A 118 -1.29 1.96 -2.30
C TRP A 118 -2.47 1.35 -1.58
N ILE A 119 -2.29 0.13 -1.09
CA ILE A 119 -3.25 -0.57 -0.24
C ILE A 119 -2.66 -0.90 1.13
N ASN A 120 -3.48 -0.87 2.17
CA ASN A 120 -3.20 -1.61 3.39
C ASN A 120 -3.63 -3.07 3.18
N PRO A 121 -2.73 -4.07 3.33
CA PRO A 121 -3.06 -5.43 2.90
C PRO A 121 -4.04 -6.17 3.80
N TYR A 122 -4.04 -5.89 5.12
CA TYR A 122 -4.77 -6.72 6.08
C TYR A 122 -5.73 -5.98 6.99
N ARG A 123 -5.67 -4.65 7.11
CA ARG A 123 -6.58 -3.92 7.98
C ARG A 123 -8.00 -3.92 7.41
N ALA A 124 -8.92 -4.58 8.11
CA ALA A 124 -10.33 -4.69 7.70
C ALA A 124 -11.24 -3.71 8.43
N LYS A 125 -10.85 -3.24 9.63
CA LYS A 125 -11.49 -2.16 10.37
C LYS A 125 -10.47 -1.45 11.27
N HIS A 126 -10.39 -0.14 11.18
CA HIS A 126 -9.57 0.68 12.08
C HIS A 126 -10.19 0.78 13.49
N SER A 127 -9.36 1.02 14.50
CA SER A 127 -9.82 1.17 15.89
C SER A 127 -10.83 2.32 16.08
N ALA A 128 -10.67 3.40 15.32
CA ALA A 128 -11.59 4.55 15.35
C ALA A 128 -12.89 4.33 14.55
N THR A 129 -13.02 3.25 13.77
CA THR A 129 -14.24 2.93 13.03
C THR A 129 -15.19 2.14 13.93
N PRO A 130 -16.39 2.65 14.23
CA PRO A 130 -17.40 1.90 14.96
C PRO A 130 -17.76 0.61 14.21
N ARG A 131 -18.08 -0.46 14.96
CA ARG A 131 -18.41 -1.76 14.35
C ARG A 131 -19.68 -1.68 13.49
N GLU A 132 -20.65 -0.92 13.93
CA GLU A 132 -21.92 -0.66 13.24
C GLU A 132 -21.76 0.15 11.94
N ALA A 133 -20.66 0.88 11.80
CA ALA A 133 -20.35 1.63 10.58
C ALA A 133 -19.75 0.75 9.46
N VAL A 134 -19.48 -0.53 9.74
CA VAL A 134 -18.95 -1.47 8.76
C VAL A 134 -20.05 -1.96 7.82
N SER A 135 -19.90 -1.71 6.54
CA SER A 135 -20.87 -2.10 5.51
C SER A 135 -21.18 -3.61 5.54
N PRO A 136 -22.44 -4.02 5.33
CA PRO A 136 -22.78 -5.43 5.09
C PRO A 136 -22.00 -6.07 3.92
N LYS A 137 -21.52 -5.26 2.97
CA LYS A 137 -20.70 -5.70 1.84
C LYS A 137 -19.22 -5.88 2.18
N SER A 138 -18.77 -5.45 3.36
CA SER A 138 -17.38 -5.62 3.80
C SER A 138 -17.04 -7.08 4.02
N ILE A 139 -15.78 -7.44 3.79
CA ILE A 139 -15.21 -8.77 4.10
C ILE A 139 -15.42 -9.15 5.57
N VAL A 140 -15.41 -8.18 6.49
CA VAL A 140 -15.68 -8.37 7.92
C VAL A 140 -17.04 -9.01 8.17
N ASN A 141 -18.04 -8.73 7.33
CA ASN A 141 -19.39 -9.27 7.44
C ASN A 141 -19.62 -10.46 6.51
N LYS A 142 -18.97 -10.47 5.32
CA LYS A 142 -19.12 -11.56 4.34
C LYS A 142 -18.32 -12.81 4.70
N ARG A 143 -17.13 -12.64 5.25
CA ARG A 143 -16.17 -13.71 5.58
C ARG A 143 -15.49 -13.40 6.91
N PRO A 144 -16.27 -13.36 8.02
CA PRO A 144 -15.72 -13.14 9.35
C PRO A 144 -14.71 -14.22 9.78
N ASP A 145 -14.79 -15.41 9.18
CA ASP A 145 -13.85 -16.52 9.34
C ASP A 145 -12.43 -16.21 8.87
N LEU A 146 -12.26 -15.27 7.95
CA LEU A 146 -10.95 -14.78 7.49
C LEU A 146 -10.37 -13.67 8.38
N CYS A 147 -11.12 -13.20 9.37
CA CYS A 147 -10.77 -12.06 10.19
C CYS A 147 -10.51 -12.45 11.63
N PHE A 148 -9.75 -11.63 12.34
CA PHE A 148 -9.68 -11.68 13.81
C PHE A 148 -9.78 -10.28 14.41
N ASN A 149 -10.27 -10.24 15.66
CA ASN A 149 -10.28 -9.03 16.46
C ASN A 149 -8.95 -8.88 17.20
N TYR A 150 -8.43 -7.66 17.22
CA TYR A 150 -7.28 -7.28 18.02
C TYR A 150 -7.58 -5.94 18.68
N ASP A 151 -8.03 -6.00 19.95
CA ASP A 151 -8.69 -4.88 20.63
C ASP A 151 -9.84 -4.33 19.77
N LYS A 152 -9.81 -3.06 19.40
CA LYS A 152 -10.82 -2.40 18.55
C LYS A 152 -10.56 -2.56 17.05
N LEU A 153 -9.41 -3.12 16.65
CA LEU A 153 -9.10 -3.42 15.26
C LEU A 153 -9.76 -4.72 14.80
N ILE A 154 -10.05 -4.81 13.51
CA ILE A 154 -10.32 -6.08 12.85
C ILE A 154 -9.35 -6.20 11.68
N LEU A 155 -8.67 -7.34 11.61
CA LEU A 155 -7.72 -7.63 10.55
C LEU A 155 -8.10 -8.91 9.82
N LEU A 156 -7.81 -8.97 8.54
CA LEU A 156 -7.65 -10.25 7.86
C LEU A 156 -6.51 -11.01 8.53
N ASN A 157 -6.64 -12.32 8.65
CA ASN A 157 -5.64 -13.15 9.33
C ASN A 157 -4.49 -13.52 8.37
N PRO A 158 -3.28 -12.98 8.56
CA PRO A 158 -2.15 -13.31 7.68
C PRO A 158 -1.72 -14.78 7.76
N GLY A 159 -2.13 -15.51 8.79
CA GLY A 159 -1.92 -16.94 8.93
C GLY A 159 -2.83 -17.81 8.06
N LEU A 160 -3.83 -17.22 7.40
CA LEU A 160 -4.75 -17.91 6.51
C LEU A 160 -4.40 -17.63 5.05
N GLN A 161 -4.15 -18.69 4.28
CA GLN A 161 -3.88 -18.57 2.85
C GLN A 161 -5.03 -17.87 2.10
N GLU A 162 -6.27 -18.15 2.47
CA GLU A 162 -7.45 -17.53 1.84
C GLU A 162 -7.52 -16.02 2.06
N ALA A 163 -7.00 -15.49 3.18
CA ALA A 163 -6.91 -14.04 3.42
C ALA A 163 -5.85 -13.39 2.50
N ALA A 164 -4.72 -14.06 2.28
CA ALA A 164 -3.72 -13.66 1.31
C ALA A 164 -4.26 -13.70 -0.12
N ASP A 165 -4.96 -14.77 -0.48
CA ASP A 165 -5.59 -14.95 -1.80
C ASP A 165 -6.63 -13.86 -2.08
N TYR A 166 -7.43 -13.50 -1.07
CA TYR A 166 -8.40 -12.41 -1.18
C TYR A 166 -7.71 -11.07 -1.47
N THR A 167 -6.66 -10.73 -0.73
CA THR A 167 -5.91 -9.49 -0.98
C THR A 167 -5.23 -9.49 -2.34
N CYS A 168 -4.66 -10.62 -2.77
CA CYS A 168 -4.11 -10.77 -4.11
C CYS A 168 -5.19 -10.63 -5.21
N LYS A 169 -6.41 -11.11 -4.96
CA LYS A 169 -7.54 -10.93 -5.90
C LYS A 169 -7.93 -9.45 -6.04
N VAL A 170 -7.94 -8.69 -4.93
CA VAL A 170 -8.19 -7.23 -4.96
C VAL A 170 -7.09 -6.52 -5.74
N ALA A 171 -5.82 -6.84 -5.48
CA ALA A 171 -4.70 -6.28 -6.23
C ALA A 171 -4.78 -6.61 -7.73
N ALA A 172 -5.11 -7.86 -8.07
CA ALA A 172 -5.29 -8.28 -9.46
C ALA A 172 -6.39 -7.49 -10.17
N ASP A 173 -7.50 -7.17 -9.49
CA ASP A 173 -8.59 -6.35 -10.03
C ASP A 173 -8.10 -4.92 -10.33
N ILE A 174 -7.38 -4.29 -9.40
CA ILE A 174 -6.80 -2.95 -9.59
C ILE A 174 -5.82 -2.96 -10.78
N VAL A 175 -4.85 -3.86 -10.79
CA VAL A 175 -3.81 -3.93 -11.84
C VAL A 175 -4.41 -4.18 -13.22
N LYS A 176 -5.44 -5.02 -13.32
CA LYS A 176 -6.11 -5.29 -14.60
C LYS A 176 -6.82 -4.07 -15.17
N ARG A 177 -7.53 -3.33 -14.32
CA ARG A 177 -8.48 -2.29 -14.76
C ARG A 177 -7.89 -0.90 -14.88
N TYR A 178 -6.88 -0.57 -14.07
CA TYR A 178 -6.32 0.77 -14.03
C TYR A 178 -4.93 0.80 -14.66
N ASP A 179 -4.62 1.89 -15.34
CA ASP A 179 -3.31 2.14 -15.96
C ASP A 179 -2.35 2.75 -14.92
N ILE A 180 -2.09 1.98 -13.86
CA ILE A 180 -1.14 2.35 -12.80
C ILE A 180 0.29 1.96 -13.19
N ASP A 181 1.27 2.75 -12.77
CA ASP A 181 2.69 2.51 -12.99
C ASP A 181 3.32 1.66 -11.88
N GLY A 182 2.69 1.67 -10.70
CA GLY A 182 3.14 0.90 -9.56
C GLY A 182 2.00 0.44 -8.66
N PHE A 183 2.29 -0.59 -7.88
CA PHE A 183 1.43 -1.09 -6.81
C PHE A 183 2.23 -1.09 -5.51
N HIS A 184 1.65 -0.60 -4.42
CA HIS A 184 2.37 -0.39 -3.18
C HIS A 184 1.62 -0.93 -1.97
N ILE A 185 2.33 -1.53 -1.03
CA ILE A 185 1.81 -1.92 0.28
C ILE A 185 2.62 -1.28 1.40
N ASP A 186 1.94 -0.95 2.50
CA ASP A 186 2.56 -0.44 3.72
C ASP A 186 3.11 -1.57 4.62
N ASP A 187 3.46 -1.23 5.85
CA ASP A 187 4.06 -2.13 6.85
C ASP A 187 3.03 -2.88 7.71
N TYR A 188 1.73 -2.68 7.48
CA TYR A 188 0.71 -3.20 8.38
C TYR A 188 0.24 -4.60 7.98
N PHE A 189 1.04 -5.60 8.34
CA PHE A 189 0.73 -7.03 8.12
C PHE A 189 0.03 -7.62 9.35
N TYR A 190 0.78 -7.93 10.40
CA TYR A 190 0.24 -8.22 11.73
C TYR A 190 0.05 -6.91 12.52
N PRO A 191 -0.83 -6.90 13.54
CA PRO A 191 -1.05 -5.69 14.34
C PRO A 191 0.19 -5.32 15.14
N TYR A 192 0.34 -4.04 15.42
CA TYR A 192 1.36 -3.56 16.33
C TYR A 192 1.12 -4.07 17.75
N PRO A 193 2.17 -4.51 18.48
CA PRO A 193 2.02 -5.02 19.82
C PRO A 193 1.33 -4.02 20.75
N MET A 194 0.32 -4.49 21.46
CA MET A 194 -0.39 -3.73 22.51
C MET A 194 -0.23 -4.44 23.85
N PRO A 195 0.06 -3.72 24.96
CA PRO A 195 0.18 -4.33 26.28
C PRO A 195 -1.06 -5.14 26.64
N GLY A 196 -0.90 -6.40 27.01
CA GLY A 196 -1.97 -7.28 27.44
C GLY A 196 -2.84 -7.84 26.30
N VAL A 197 -2.60 -7.49 25.04
CA VAL A 197 -3.37 -8.00 23.89
C VAL A 197 -2.53 -9.00 23.12
N GLN A 198 -3.05 -10.22 22.97
CA GLN A 198 -2.39 -11.26 22.17
C GLN A 198 -3.05 -11.41 20.81
N ILE A 199 -2.25 -11.75 19.79
CA ILE A 199 -2.77 -12.09 18.46
C ILE A 199 -3.41 -13.49 18.58
N PRO A 200 -4.69 -13.66 18.20
CA PRO A 200 -5.41 -14.92 18.39
C PRO A 200 -5.13 -15.91 17.25
N ASP A 201 -3.87 -16.17 16.95
CA ASP A 201 -3.43 -17.02 15.83
C ASP A 201 -2.71 -18.31 16.23
N GLN A 202 -2.58 -18.59 17.54
CA GLN A 202 -1.89 -19.77 18.06
C GLN A 202 -2.48 -21.09 17.52
N GLN A 203 -3.82 -21.17 17.40
CA GLN A 203 -4.47 -22.36 16.84
C GLN A 203 -4.11 -22.61 15.38
N PHE A 204 -3.97 -21.56 14.57
CA PHE A 204 -3.59 -21.67 13.15
C PHE A 204 -2.14 -22.11 12.99
N TYR A 205 -1.25 -21.60 13.85
CA TYR A 205 0.13 -22.09 13.92
C TYR A 205 0.20 -23.58 14.27
N GLN A 206 -0.57 -24.03 15.29
CA GLN A 206 -0.59 -25.43 15.68
C GLN A 206 -1.11 -26.36 14.57
N GLN A 207 -2.11 -25.90 13.82
CA GLN A 207 -2.68 -26.67 12.70
C GLN A 207 -1.75 -26.73 11.48
N ARG A 208 -0.98 -25.65 11.21
CA ARG A 208 -0.13 -25.51 10.02
C ARG A 208 1.20 -24.81 10.38
N PRO A 209 2.10 -25.49 11.10
CA PRO A 209 3.37 -24.88 11.52
C PRO A 209 4.34 -24.68 10.36
N ASN A 210 4.08 -25.24 9.16
CA ASN A 210 4.94 -25.17 7.97
C ASN A 210 6.40 -25.62 8.22
N GLY A 211 6.62 -26.54 9.16
CA GLY A 211 7.95 -27.00 9.60
C GLY A 211 8.71 -26.01 10.50
N LEU A 212 8.08 -24.93 10.90
CA LEU A 212 8.69 -23.89 11.75
C LEU A 212 8.45 -24.18 13.23
N ARG A 213 9.49 -23.94 14.06
CA ARG A 213 9.49 -24.34 15.47
C ARG A 213 8.91 -23.29 16.43
N ASN A 214 8.73 -22.07 15.97
CA ASN A 214 8.16 -21.01 16.79
C ASN A 214 7.18 -20.14 15.98
N ILE A 215 6.22 -19.54 16.67
CA ILE A 215 5.15 -18.76 16.06
C ILE A 215 5.65 -17.45 15.43
N GLY A 216 6.74 -16.88 15.94
CA GLY A 216 7.33 -15.67 15.36
C GLY A 216 7.88 -15.91 13.96
N ASP A 217 8.63 -17.03 13.77
CA ASP A 217 9.13 -17.44 12.46
C ASP A 217 7.98 -17.76 11.52
N TRP A 218 6.94 -18.42 12.02
CA TRP A 218 5.74 -18.73 11.24
C TRP A 218 5.00 -17.46 10.76
N ARG A 219 4.87 -16.45 11.62
CA ARG A 219 4.27 -15.16 11.22
C ARG A 219 5.11 -14.47 10.15
N ARG A 220 6.43 -14.45 10.28
CA ARG A 220 7.34 -13.90 9.25
C ARG A 220 7.24 -14.64 7.93
N ASP A 221 7.15 -15.97 7.98
CA ASP A 221 6.97 -16.81 6.78
C ASP A 221 5.65 -16.50 6.07
N ASN A 222 4.55 -16.35 6.81
CA ASN A 222 3.25 -15.97 6.25
C ASN A 222 3.33 -14.64 5.48
N VAL A 223 4.00 -13.63 6.05
CA VAL A 223 4.19 -12.32 5.39
C VAL A 223 5.09 -12.48 4.15
N SER A 224 6.20 -13.20 4.25
CA SER A 224 7.11 -13.42 3.14
C SER A 224 6.43 -14.12 1.96
N ARG A 225 5.63 -15.15 2.24
CA ARG A 225 4.84 -15.87 1.21
C ARG A 225 3.79 -14.96 0.57
N PHE A 226 3.09 -14.16 1.37
CA PHE A 226 2.13 -13.19 0.86
C PHE A 226 2.79 -12.16 -0.06
N VAL A 227 3.90 -11.54 0.36
CA VAL A 227 4.61 -10.53 -0.45
C VAL A 227 5.07 -11.13 -1.78
N LYS A 228 5.61 -12.37 -1.75
CA LYS A 228 5.98 -13.10 -2.96
C LYS A 228 4.78 -13.32 -3.88
N GLN A 229 3.70 -13.88 -3.35
CA GLN A 229 2.48 -14.17 -4.10
C GLN A 229 1.87 -12.91 -4.73
N LEU A 230 1.86 -11.80 -3.97
CA LEU A 230 1.35 -10.53 -4.45
C LEU A 230 2.19 -10.00 -5.62
N GLY A 231 3.53 -10.00 -5.49
CA GLY A 231 4.43 -9.60 -6.57
C GLY A 231 4.26 -10.46 -7.82
N GLU A 232 4.18 -11.79 -7.68
CA GLU A 232 3.93 -12.70 -8.79
C GLU A 232 2.56 -12.44 -9.45
N THR A 233 1.53 -12.11 -8.65
CA THR A 233 0.19 -11.80 -9.15
C THR A 233 0.20 -10.53 -9.99
N ILE A 234 0.85 -9.48 -9.52
CA ILE A 234 0.97 -8.19 -10.22
C ILE A 234 1.73 -8.38 -11.53
N HIS A 235 2.92 -8.96 -11.50
CA HIS A 235 3.80 -9.10 -12.66
C HIS A 235 3.27 -10.07 -13.71
N ARG A 236 2.45 -11.05 -13.32
CA ARG A 236 1.75 -11.94 -14.28
C ARG A 236 0.74 -11.17 -15.12
N ILE A 237 0.12 -10.12 -14.56
CA ILE A 237 -0.91 -9.33 -15.24
C ILE A 237 -0.25 -8.22 -16.08
N LYS A 238 0.63 -7.43 -15.45
CA LYS A 238 1.37 -6.34 -16.06
C LYS A 238 2.83 -6.37 -15.59
N PRO A 239 3.74 -6.99 -16.35
CA PRO A 239 5.14 -7.18 -15.95
C PRO A 239 5.90 -5.87 -15.68
N TRP A 240 5.44 -4.75 -16.26
CA TRP A 240 6.06 -3.43 -16.12
C TRP A 240 5.59 -2.65 -14.89
N VAL A 241 4.51 -3.06 -14.23
CA VAL A 241 4.02 -2.40 -13.01
C VAL A 241 5.02 -2.63 -11.89
N LYS A 242 5.56 -1.57 -11.33
CA LYS A 242 6.48 -1.64 -10.19
C LYS A 242 5.74 -2.16 -8.96
N PHE A 243 6.39 -3.02 -8.18
CA PHE A 243 5.87 -3.46 -6.90
C PHE A 243 6.76 -2.95 -5.78
N GLY A 244 6.17 -2.18 -4.85
CA GLY A 244 6.85 -1.58 -3.72
C GLY A 244 6.27 -2.00 -2.39
N VAL A 245 7.15 -2.13 -1.39
CA VAL A 245 6.78 -2.36 0.02
C VAL A 245 7.47 -1.28 0.84
N SER A 246 6.73 -0.61 1.73
CA SER A 246 7.32 0.27 2.74
C SER A 246 7.34 -0.46 4.08
N PRO A 247 8.41 -1.20 4.38
CA PRO A 247 8.53 -1.89 5.66
C PRO A 247 8.77 -0.88 6.78
N PHE A 248 8.52 -1.29 8.01
CA PHE A 248 8.89 -0.48 9.16
C PHE A 248 10.41 -0.19 9.16
N GLY A 249 10.80 1.08 9.41
CA GLY A 249 12.17 1.57 9.23
C GLY A 249 13.21 1.01 10.20
N ILE A 250 13.06 -0.23 10.67
CA ILE A 250 13.97 -0.93 11.57
C ILE A 250 14.63 -2.07 10.80
N TYR A 251 15.89 -1.84 10.39
CA TYR A 251 16.67 -2.84 9.69
C TYR A 251 17.04 -4.02 10.60
N ARG A 252 17.49 -3.74 11.84
CA ARG A 252 17.84 -4.73 12.86
C ARG A 252 17.55 -4.22 14.25
N ASN A 253 17.17 -5.13 15.14
CA ASN A 253 17.02 -4.83 16.56
C ASN A 253 18.38 -4.94 17.26
N LYS A 254 18.59 -4.11 18.29
CA LYS A 254 19.82 -4.09 19.10
C LYS A 254 20.12 -5.45 19.72
N ARG A 255 19.11 -6.28 19.95
CA ARG A 255 19.27 -7.67 20.41
C ARG A 255 20.11 -8.52 19.43
N ASN A 256 20.00 -8.25 18.12
CA ASN A 256 20.65 -9.03 17.07
C ASN A 256 21.86 -8.31 16.46
N ASP A 257 21.98 -6.99 16.70
CA ASP A 257 23.05 -6.14 16.19
C ASP A 257 23.30 -5.01 17.22
N PRO A 258 24.52 -4.86 17.78
CA PRO A 258 24.82 -3.81 18.75
C PRO A 258 24.50 -2.39 18.27
N ASN A 259 24.55 -2.18 16.95
CA ASN A 259 24.20 -0.90 16.31
C ASN A 259 22.72 -0.81 15.91
N GLY A 260 21.92 -1.82 16.21
CA GLY A 260 20.51 -1.89 15.89
C GLY A 260 19.65 -0.97 16.75
N SER A 261 18.36 -0.87 16.38
CA SER A 261 17.37 -0.06 17.09
C SER A 261 17.04 -0.62 18.47
N ASN A 262 16.94 0.28 19.47
CA ASN A 262 16.36 -0.03 20.78
C ASN A 262 14.82 -0.17 20.74
N THR A 263 14.19 0.39 19.72
CA THR A 263 12.76 0.22 19.50
C THR A 263 12.54 -1.22 19.11
N ASN A 264 11.84 -1.98 19.93
CA ASN A 264 11.35 -3.29 19.52
C ASN A 264 10.55 -3.06 18.26
N GLY A 265 11.09 -3.50 17.14
CA GLY A 265 10.39 -3.43 15.88
C GLY A 265 9.04 -4.07 16.10
N LEU A 266 8.02 -3.31 15.79
CA LEU A 266 6.64 -3.68 16.02
C LEU A 266 6.26 -5.02 15.39
N GLN A 267 7.18 -5.65 14.69
CA GLN A 267 7.00 -6.92 13.98
C GLN A 267 8.10 -7.94 14.33
N ASN A 268 8.67 -7.82 15.50
CA ASN A 268 9.54 -8.85 16.05
C ASN A 268 8.67 -9.94 16.68
N TYR A 269 7.90 -10.59 15.82
CA TYR A 269 7.01 -11.68 16.18
C TYR A 269 7.78 -12.92 16.58
#